data_0e42a71e88b563c20f8a77b52f293964
#
_entry.id   0e42a71e88b563c20f8a77b52f293964
#
_cell.length_a   1.000
_cell.length_b   1.000
_cell.length_c   1.000
_cell.angle_alpha   90.00
_cell.angle_beta   90.00
_cell.angle_gamma   90.00
#
_symmetry.space_group_name_H-M   'P 1'
#
loop_
_entity.id
_entity.type
_entity.pdbx_description
1 polymer ?
#
loop_
_entity_poly.entity_id
_entity_poly.type
_entity_poly.pdbx_seq_one_letter_code
_entity_poly.pdbx_strand_id
1 'polypeptide(L)'
;MQTQQIVDTIKSDREKMWFAIGNYLDEFYYALSDEQRQIVLDEEPEWYDDAGKYEMAFISAMVNKLAIDYNLKTPLWVYDIKYFELEKPHFAMDAKGDLRLILLVESPKQFRMRNIFTTSNVLGRA
;
A
#
# COMPACT_ATOMS: atom_id res chain seq x y z
N MET A 1 6.72 8.08 -9.89
CA MET A 1 7.56 7.41 -8.86
C MET A 1 7.28 5.91 -8.90
N GLN A 2 8.29 5.09 -8.99
CA GLN A 2 8.14 3.65 -8.99
C GLN A 2 8.15 3.10 -7.56
N THR A 3 7.67 1.86 -7.37
CA THR A 3 7.66 1.23 -6.05
C THR A 3 9.04 1.21 -5.42
N GLN A 4 10.09 1.00 -6.20
CA GLN A 4 11.46 1.03 -5.69
C GLN A 4 11.83 2.38 -5.07
N GLN A 5 11.33 3.48 -5.62
CA GLN A 5 11.60 4.82 -5.06
C GLN A 5 10.93 5.01 -3.70
N ILE A 6 9.75 4.40 -3.50
CA ILE A 6 9.11 4.40 -2.16
C ILE A 6 10.01 3.68 -1.16
N VAL A 7 10.48 2.49 -1.52
CA VAL A 7 11.32 1.67 -0.64
C VAL A 7 12.63 2.39 -0.32
N ASP A 8 13.27 2.99 -1.32
CA ASP A 8 14.51 3.73 -1.13
C ASP A 8 14.31 4.93 -0.21
N THR A 9 13.17 5.62 -0.33
CA THR A 9 12.82 6.75 0.53
C THR A 9 12.63 6.29 1.98
N ILE A 10 11.90 5.21 2.19
CA ILE A 10 11.68 4.64 3.54
C ILE A 10 12.99 4.22 4.17
N LYS A 11 13.88 3.61 3.39
CA LYS A 11 15.21 3.19 3.86
C LYS A 11 16.02 4.38 4.37
N SER A 12 15.96 5.50 3.66
CA SER A 12 16.67 6.73 4.06
C SER A 12 16.01 7.42 5.23
N ASP A 13 14.69 7.53 5.24
CA ASP A 13 13.92 8.21 6.28
C ASP A 13 12.50 7.64 6.32
N ARG A 14 12.24 6.83 7.34
CA ARG A 14 10.96 6.13 7.49
C ARG A 14 9.79 7.10 7.64
N GLU A 15 10.01 8.29 8.18
CA GLU A 15 8.98 9.30 8.34
C GLU A 15 8.48 9.88 7.02
N LYS A 16 9.25 9.71 5.94
CA LYS A 16 8.86 10.16 4.59
C LYS A 16 8.01 9.16 3.81
N MET A 17 7.61 8.07 4.44
CA MET A 17 6.80 7.04 3.78
C MET A 17 5.55 7.64 3.11
N TRP A 18 4.78 8.44 3.84
CA TRP A 18 3.54 9.00 3.30
C TRP A 18 3.78 10.00 2.18
N PHE A 19 4.87 10.75 2.25
CA PHE A 19 5.26 11.63 1.16
C PHE A 19 5.57 10.82 -0.12
N ALA A 20 6.34 9.75 0.01
CA ALA A 20 6.70 8.90 -1.12
C ALA A 20 5.47 8.20 -1.71
N ILE A 21 4.58 7.68 -0.87
CA ILE A 21 3.33 7.06 -1.30
C ILE A 21 2.46 8.08 -2.04
N GLY A 22 2.35 9.31 -1.51
CA GLY A 22 1.60 10.37 -2.16
C GLY A 22 2.10 10.66 -3.57
N ASN A 23 3.40 10.75 -3.75
CA ASN A 23 4.00 10.96 -5.07
C ASN A 23 3.72 9.80 -6.02
N TYR A 24 3.81 8.58 -5.53
CA TYR A 24 3.48 7.39 -6.31
C TYR A 24 2.01 7.41 -6.76
N LEU A 25 1.10 7.73 -5.85
CA LEU A 25 -0.33 7.80 -6.16
C LEU A 25 -0.63 8.90 -7.18
N ASP A 26 -0.01 10.07 -7.04
CA ASP A 26 -0.20 11.16 -8.00
C ASP A 26 0.25 10.72 -9.40
N GLU A 27 1.40 10.09 -9.51
CA GLU A 27 1.89 9.58 -10.79
C GLU A 27 0.96 8.53 -11.39
N PHE A 28 0.44 7.63 -10.56
CA PHE A 28 -0.52 6.62 -11.00
C PHE A 28 -1.83 7.25 -11.48
N TYR A 29 -2.40 8.16 -10.68
CA TYR A 29 -3.69 8.77 -11.01
C TYR A 29 -3.62 9.70 -12.22
N TYR A 30 -2.50 10.37 -12.45
CA TYR A 30 -2.32 11.27 -13.58
C TYR A 30 -1.67 10.61 -14.80
N ALA A 31 -1.44 9.30 -14.77
CA ALA A 31 -0.92 8.58 -15.93
C ALA A 31 -1.88 8.70 -17.12
N LEU A 32 -1.32 8.78 -18.32
CA LEU A 32 -2.09 9.04 -19.54
C LEU A 32 -2.81 7.81 -20.09
N SER A 33 -2.44 6.61 -19.63
CA SER A 33 -3.02 5.37 -20.14
C SER A 33 -2.98 4.26 -19.11
N ASP A 34 -3.84 3.25 -19.29
CA ASP A 34 -3.82 2.05 -18.46
C ASP A 34 -2.53 1.24 -18.65
N GLU A 35 -1.90 1.32 -19.82
CA GLU A 35 -0.62 0.67 -20.05
C GLU A 35 0.45 1.25 -19.13
N GLN A 36 0.50 2.57 -18.99
CA GLN A 36 1.42 3.23 -18.07
C GLN A 36 1.11 2.87 -16.61
N ARG A 37 -0.16 2.84 -16.25
CA ARG A 37 -0.57 2.42 -14.90
C ARG A 37 -0.13 1.01 -14.60
N GLN A 38 -0.28 0.10 -15.55
CA GLN A 38 0.12 -1.29 -15.38
C GLN A 38 1.62 -1.42 -15.15
N ILE A 39 2.43 -0.67 -15.90
CA ILE A 39 3.89 -0.66 -15.73
C ILE A 39 4.26 -0.22 -14.31
N VAL A 40 3.59 0.81 -13.80
CA VAL A 40 3.83 1.32 -12.44
C VAL A 40 3.54 0.24 -11.40
N LEU A 41 2.47 -0.56 -11.58
CA LEU A 41 2.10 -1.61 -10.64
C LEU A 41 2.99 -2.86 -10.74
N ASP A 42 3.50 -3.18 -11.93
CA ASP A 42 4.15 -4.47 -12.17
C ASP A 42 5.53 -4.59 -11.51
N GLU A 43 6.16 -3.49 -11.18
CA GLU A 43 7.49 -3.52 -10.58
C GLU A 43 7.44 -3.91 -9.11
N GLU A 44 8.00 -5.07 -8.78
CA GLU A 44 8.23 -5.44 -7.38
C GLU A 44 9.49 -4.74 -6.87
N PRO A 45 9.42 -4.01 -5.74
CA PRO A 45 10.61 -3.37 -5.19
C PRO A 45 11.55 -4.38 -4.54
N GLU A 46 12.84 -4.05 -4.51
CA GLU A 46 13.81 -4.77 -3.71
C GLU A 46 13.81 -4.20 -2.30
N TRP A 47 13.60 -5.06 -1.31
CA TRP A 47 13.54 -4.65 0.08
C TRP A 47 14.91 -4.73 0.73
N TYR A 48 15.12 -3.88 1.73
CA TYR A 48 16.31 -3.90 2.58
C TYR A 48 16.06 -4.77 3.82
N ASP A 49 17.15 -5.21 4.47
CA ASP A 49 17.06 -6.21 5.55
C ASP A 49 16.21 -5.75 6.75
N ASP A 50 16.25 -4.45 7.06
CA ASP A 50 15.51 -3.89 8.20
C ASP A 50 14.12 -3.36 7.83
N ALA A 51 13.61 -3.74 6.67
CA ALA A 51 12.28 -3.31 6.24
C ALA A 51 11.21 -3.80 7.21
N GLY A 52 10.31 -2.90 7.60
CA GLY A 52 9.21 -3.24 8.51
C GLY A 52 8.13 -4.06 7.81
N LYS A 53 7.57 -5.02 8.52
CA LYS A 53 6.47 -5.83 8.00
C LYS A 53 5.24 -5.00 7.65
N TYR A 54 5.01 -3.91 8.38
CA TYR A 54 3.91 -2.99 8.09
C TYR A 54 4.10 -2.28 6.75
N GLU A 55 5.28 -1.72 6.51
CA GLU A 55 5.57 -1.02 5.25
C GLU A 55 5.46 -1.96 4.06
N MET A 56 5.99 -3.17 4.19
CA MET A 56 5.89 -4.20 3.15
C MET A 56 4.43 -4.56 2.87
N ALA A 57 3.66 -4.83 3.93
CA ALA A 57 2.25 -5.17 3.80
C ALA A 57 1.46 -4.02 3.17
N PHE A 58 1.70 -2.77 3.59
CA PHE A 58 0.99 -1.62 3.08
C PHE A 58 1.22 -1.43 1.58
N ILE A 59 2.47 -1.49 1.13
CA ILE A 59 2.79 -1.26 -0.29
C ILE A 59 2.17 -2.35 -1.17
N SER A 60 2.24 -3.62 -0.77
CA SER A 60 1.61 -4.69 -1.54
C SER A 60 0.08 -4.54 -1.56
N ALA A 61 -0.53 -4.14 -0.45
CA ALA A 61 -1.97 -3.88 -0.38
C ALA A 61 -2.38 -2.73 -1.30
N MET A 62 -1.59 -1.66 -1.31
CA MET A 62 -1.81 -0.50 -2.17
C MET A 62 -1.83 -0.91 -3.65
N VAL A 63 -0.82 -1.62 -4.10
CA VAL A 63 -0.74 -2.07 -5.49
C VAL A 63 -1.90 -3.01 -5.84
N ASN A 64 -2.22 -3.93 -4.94
CA ASN A 64 -3.35 -4.85 -5.12
C ASN A 64 -4.67 -4.09 -5.27
N LYS A 65 -4.94 -3.13 -4.38
CA LYS A 65 -6.16 -2.34 -4.44
C LYS A 65 -6.24 -1.50 -5.72
N LEU A 66 -5.17 -0.83 -6.10
CA LEU A 66 -5.16 -0.02 -7.33
C LEU A 66 -5.44 -0.87 -8.57
N ALA A 67 -4.85 -2.07 -8.64
CA ALA A 67 -5.11 -2.96 -9.78
C ALA A 67 -6.58 -3.32 -9.87
N ILE A 68 -7.22 -3.66 -8.75
CA ILE A 68 -8.62 -4.06 -8.75
C ILE A 68 -9.53 -2.87 -9.03
N ASP A 69 -9.30 -1.73 -8.39
CA ASP A 69 -10.12 -0.53 -8.54
C ASP A 69 -10.10 0.00 -9.98
N TYR A 70 -8.97 -0.13 -10.67
CA TYR A 70 -8.80 0.35 -12.04
C TYR A 70 -8.99 -0.74 -13.08
N ASN A 71 -9.43 -1.92 -12.65
CA ASN A 71 -9.63 -3.07 -13.54
C ASN A 71 -8.38 -3.39 -14.36
N LEU A 72 -7.23 -3.35 -13.71
CA LEU A 72 -5.94 -3.72 -14.25
C LEU A 72 -5.56 -5.12 -13.78
N LYS A 73 -4.52 -5.69 -14.39
CA LYS A 73 -4.03 -6.99 -13.97
C LYS A 73 -3.27 -6.85 -12.64
N THR A 74 -3.67 -7.62 -11.63
CA THR A 74 -2.95 -7.63 -10.35
C THR A 74 -1.62 -8.38 -10.50
N PRO A 75 -0.48 -7.72 -10.23
CA PRO A 75 0.81 -8.42 -10.29
C PRO A 75 0.88 -9.53 -9.25
N LEU A 76 1.41 -10.68 -9.64
CA LEU A 76 1.48 -11.84 -8.74
C LEU A 76 2.34 -11.58 -7.50
N TRP A 77 3.33 -10.71 -7.60
CA TRP A 77 4.23 -10.45 -6.47
C TRP A 77 3.51 -9.94 -5.22
N VAL A 78 2.36 -9.24 -5.39
CA VAL A 78 1.63 -8.69 -4.24
C VAL A 78 1.08 -9.78 -3.32
N TYR A 79 0.99 -11.01 -3.80
CA TYR A 79 0.49 -12.16 -3.02
C TYR A 79 1.61 -13.01 -2.42
N ASP A 80 2.87 -12.60 -2.53
CA ASP A 80 3.97 -13.29 -1.87
C ASP A 80 3.76 -13.28 -0.36
N ILE A 81 4.07 -14.40 0.29
CA ILE A 81 3.82 -14.59 1.73
C ILE A 81 4.51 -13.53 2.60
N LYS A 82 5.66 -13.02 2.17
CA LYS A 82 6.38 -11.99 2.94
C LYS A 82 5.58 -10.71 3.18
N TYR A 83 4.52 -10.47 2.39
CA TYR A 83 3.63 -9.31 2.55
C TYR A 83 2.47 -9.59 3.52
N PHE A 84 2.35 -10.79 4.04
CA PHE A 84 1.28 -11.22 4.94
C PHE A 84 1.80 -11.64 6.32
N GLU A 85 2.96 -11.13 6.71
CA GLU A 85 3.62 -11.55 7.94
C GLU A 85 3.38 -10.61 9.13
N LEU A 86 2.52 -9.60 8.99
CA LEU A 86 2.19 -8.68 10.07
C LEU A 86 1.35 -9.42 11.12
N GLU A 87 1.95 -9.75 12.26
CA GLU A 87 1.33 -10.60 13.27
C GLU A 87 0.24 -9.90 14.09
N LYS A 88 0.43 -8.60 14.35
CA LYS A 88 -0.52 -7.82 15.15
C LYS A 88 -1.32 -6.90 14.23
N PRO A 89 -2.64 -6.74 14.48
CA PRO A 89 -3.43 -5.80 13.73
C PRO A 89 -2.86 -4.38 13.83
N HIS A 90 -2.74 -3.72 12.70
CA HIS A 90 -2.34 -2.32 12.65
C HIS A 90 -3.57 -1.47 12.35
N PHE A 91 -3.94 -0.59 13.27
CA PHE A 91 -5.06 0.34 13.10
C PHE A 91 -4.53 1.72 12.76
N ALA A 92 -5.06 2.31 11.69
CA ALA A 92 -4.69 3.66 11.28
C ALA A 92 -5.02 4.68 12.38
N MET A 93 -4.27 5.78 12.43
CA MET A 93 -4.51 6.89 13.35
C MET A 93 -4.48 6.51 14.84
N ASP A 94 -3.76 5.45 15.21
CA ASP A 94 -3.74 4.92 16.59
C ASP A 94 -5.16 4.69 17.14
N ALA A 95 -6.07 4.21 16.30
CA ALA A 95 -7.48 4.08 16.63
C ALA A 95 -7.71 3.21 17.87
N LYS A 96 -8.65 3.65 18.71
CA LYS A 96 -9.05 2.95 19.95
C LYS A 96 -10.58 2.96 20.05
N GLY A 97 -11.11 1.97 20.81
CA GLY A 97 -12.54 1.91 21.08
C GLY A 97 -13.40 1.82 19.82
N ASP A 98 -14.44 2.66 19.73
CA ASP A 98 -15.40 2.63 18.62
C ASP A 98 -14.77 2.91 17.27
N LEU A 99 -13.69 3.71 17.21
CA LEU A 99 -12.99 3.96 15.95
C LEU A 99 -12.39 2.67 15.39
N ARG A 100 -11.90 1.76 16.24
CA ARG A 100 -11.42 0.45 15.78
C ARG A 100 -12.54 -0.35 15.11
N LEU A 101 -13.74 -0.32 15.68
CA LEU A 101 -14.89 -1.02 15.10
C LEU A 101 -15.22 -0.46 13.71
N ILE A 102 -15.20 0.86 13.56
CA ILE A 102 -15.43 1.52 12.28
C ILE A 102 -14.39 1.06 11.25
N LEU A 103 -13.12 1.05 11.63
CA LEU A 103 -12.04 0.63 10.72
C LEU A 103 -12.13 -0.84 10.36
N LEU A 104 -12.56 -1.70 11.29
CA LEU A 104 -12.78 -3.12 11.00
C LEU A 104 -13.81 -3.32 9.90
N VAL A 105 -14.87 -2.51 9.89
CA VAL A 105 -15.94 -2.61 8.89
C VAL A 105 -15.56 -1.91 7.59
N GLU A 106 -14.91 -0.76 7.67
CA GLU A 106 -14.69 0.14 6.54
C GLU A 106 -13.46 -0.22 5.71
N SER A 107 -12.48 -0.91 6.30
CA SER A 107 -11.20 -1.19 5.63
C SER A 107 -11.37 -1.92 4.32
N PRO A 108 -10.66 -1.49 3.26
CA PRO A 108 -10.62 -2.26 2.02
C PRO A 108 -10.06 -3.66 2.28
N LYS A 109 -10.62 -4.66 1.59
CA LYS A 109 -10.23 -6.06 1.85
C LYS A 109 -8.74 -6.34 1.60
N GLN A 110 -8.11 -5.64 0.66
CA GLN A 110 -6.69 -5.82 0.37
C GLN A 110 -5.83 -5.47 1.59
N PHE A 111 -6.23 -4.48 2.35
CA PHE A 111 -5.55 -4.09 3.59
C PHE A 111 -5.91 -5.04 4.74
N ARG A 112 -7.21 -5.38 4.89
CA ARG A 112 -7.63 -6.31 5.95
C ARG A 112 -6.94 -7.66 5.84
N MET A 113 -6.81 -8.20 4.64
CA MET A 113 -6.17 -9.51 4.47
C MET A 113 -4.68 -9.50 4.83
N ARG A 114 -4.07 -8.32 4.94
CA ARG A 114 -2.70 -8.11 5.41
C ARG A 114 -2.63 -7.57 6.83
N ASN A 115 -3.75 -7.65 7.57
CA ASN A 115 -3.84 -7.24 8.98
C ASN A 115 -3.70 -5.73 9.19
N ILE A 116 -4.08 -4.93 8.19
CA ILE A 116 -4.09 -3.47 8.25
C ILE A 116 -5.55 -2.99 8.21
N PHE A 117 -5.93 -2.18 9.20
CA PHE A 117 -7.29 -1.64 9.32
C PHE A 117 -7.24 -0.13 9.18
N THR A 118 -7.85 0.38 8.12
CA THR A 118 -7.78 1.77 7.72
C THR A 118 -9.10 2.24 7.12
N THR A 119 -9.16 3.47 6.62
CA THR A 119 -10.37 4.01 6.03
C THR A 119 -10.59 3.52 4.60
N SER A 120 -11.84 3.59 4.13
CA SER A 120 -12.18 3.17 2.76
C SER A 120 -11.48 4.00 1.69
N ASN A 121 -11.11 5.25 2.01
CA ASN A 121 -10.44 6.16 1.08
C ASN A 121 -8.93 6.29 1.34
N VAL A 122 -8.31 5.26 1.89
CA VAL A 122 -6.89 5.26 2.28
C VAL A 122 -5.96 5.73 1.16
N LEU A 123 -6.28 5.44 -0.08
CA LEU A 123 -5.47 5.84 -1.25
C LEU A 123 -6.03 7.08 -1.95
N GLY A 124 -6.96 7.80 -1.32
CA GLY A 124 -7.50 9.03 -1.88
C GLY A 124 -6.48 10.15 -1.89
N ARG A 125 -6.55 11.00 -2.93
CA ARG A 125 -5.73 12.21 -3.05
C ARG A 125 -6.65 13.39 -3.31
N ALA A 126 -6.38 14.48 -2.61
CA ALA A 126 -7.15 15.72 -2.80
C ALA A 126 -6.69 16.47 -4.05
#